data_1cb2e43c6cf3e30ae37c5e7a8f1cec97
#
_entry.id   1cb2e43c6cf3e30ae37c5e7a8f1cec97
#
_cell.length_a   1.000
_cell.length_b   1.000
_cell.length_c   1.000
_cell.angle_alpha   90.00
_cell.angle_beta   90.00
_cell.angle_gamma   90.00
#
_symmetry.space_group_name_H-M   'P 1'
#
loop_
_entity.id
_entity.type
_entity.pdbx_description
1 polymer ?
#
loop_
_entity_poly.entity_id
_entity_poly.type
_entity_poly.pdbx_seq_one_letter_code
_entity_poly.pdbx_strand_id
1 'polypeptide(L)'
;DYHHHVALNTWDADAQAPPAHAAGLHHFALRLPDASALAAVVARIVHGGHELLGATDHGVNLAVYLRDPDGNGLELMLDRPSAEWPRDAAGRIAMRVDPLDLTALVTEALR
;
A
#
# COMPACT_ATOMS: atom_id res chain seq x y z
N ASP A 1 -15.02 15.08 -3.55
CA ASP A 1 -13.95 14.69 -4.46
C ASP A 1 -12.89 15.78 -4.50
N TYR A 2 -11.62 15.38 -4.59
CA TYR A 2 -10.49 16.30 -4.66
C TYR A 2 -9.70 16.06 -5.95
N HIS A 3 -9.22 17.13 -6.59
CA HIS A 3 -8.61 17.03 -7.92
C HIS A 3 -7.29 16.23 -7.94
N HIS A 4 -6.50 16.23 -6.85
CA HIS A 4 -5.30 15.41 -6.69
C HIS A 4 -4.87 15.33 -5.22
N HIS A 5 -4.19 14.26 -4.84
CA HIS A 5 -3.64 14.05 -3.49
C HIS A 5 -2.12 13.98 -3.49
N VAL A 6 -1.51 13.68 -4.64
CA VAL A 6 -0.06 13.60 -4.83
C VAL A 6 0.34 14.46 -6.00
N ALA A 7 1.39 15.24 -5.84
CA ALA A 7 1.97 16.06 -6.90
C ALA A 7 3.45 15.72 -7.06
N LEU A 8 3.88 15.61 -8.32
CA LEU A 8 5.26 15.41 -8.69
C LEU A 8 5.74 16.64 -9.47
N ASN A 9 7.00 16.98 -9.33
CA ASN A 9 7.60 18.09 -10.07
C ASN A 9 9.06 17.79 -10.43
N THR A 10 9.57 18.57 -11.37
CA THR A 10 10.96 18.52 -11.83
C THR A 10 11.60 19.92 -11.74
N TRP A 11 11.24 20.71 -10.73
CA TRP A 11 11.76 22.05 -10.56
C TRP A 11 13.28 22.10 -10.40
N ASP A 12 13.84 21.07 -9.78
CA ASP A 12 15.28 20.83 -9.72
C ASP A 12 15.60 19.54 -10.47
N ALA A 13 15.95 19.68 -11.75
CA ALA A 13 16.24 18.53 -12.62
C ALA A 13 17.52 17.77 -12.19
N ASP A 14 18.41 18.43 -11.44
CA ASP A 14 19.67 17.86 -10.95
C ASP A 14 19.55 17.32 -9.50
N ALA A 15 18.35 17.36 -8.92
CA ALA A 15 18.11 16.85 -7.57
C ALA A 15 18.54 15.39 -7.45
N GLN A 16 19.34 15.11 -6.43
CA GLN A 16 19.83 13.76 -6.14
C GLN A 16 18.93 13.07 -5.13
N ALA A 17 18.82 11.74 -5.25
CA ALA A 17 18.18 10.94 -4.22
C ALA A 17 18.88 11.17 -2.86
N PRO A 18 18.16 11.19 -1.73
CA PRO A 18 18.77 11.34 -0.42
C PRO A 18 19.75 10.18 -0.17
N PRO A 19 20.89 10.44 0.52
CA PRO A 19 21.80 9.37 0.90
C PRO A 19 21.09 8.30 1.73
N ALA A 20 21.58 7.07 1.66
CA ALA A 20 21.16 6.02 2.57
C ALA A 20 21.35 6.51 4.02
N HIS A 21 20.42 6.26 4.91
CA HIS A 21 20.39 6.73 6.30
C HIS A 21 20.07 8.23 6.50
N ALA A 22 19.79 8.99 5.45
CA ALA A 22 19.25 10.33 5.60
C ALA A 22 17.76 10.26 5.99
N ALA A 23 17.31 11.27 6.73
CA ALA A 23 15.87 11.45 6.96
C ALA A 23 15.16 11.77 5.64
N GLY A 24 13.98 11.21 5.44
CA GLY A 24 13.20 11.41 4.22
C GLY A 24 11.89 10.65 4.25
N LEU A 25 11.20 10.60 3.13
CA LEU A 25 9.97 9.85 2.99
C LEU A 25 10.27 8.34 3.04
N HIS A 26 9.66 7.63 4.00
CA HIS A 26 9.72 6.17 4.03
C HIS A 26 8.75 5.57 3.01
N HIS A 27 7.49 5.94 3.09
CA HIS A 27 6.46 5.59 2.11
C HIS A 27 5.26 6.52 2.28
N PHE A 28 4.37 6.49 1.30
CA PHE A 28 3.02 7.05 1.40
C PHE A 28 1.99 5.98 1.04
N ALA A 29 0.80 6.08 1.61
CA ALA A 29 -0.25 5.09 1.42
C ALA A 29 -1.40 5.67 0.59
N LEU A 30 -1.89 4.87 -0.36
CA LEU A 30 -3.10 5.12 -1.13
C LEU A 30 -4.17 4.12 -0.70
N ARG A 31 -5.27 4.64 -0.18
CA ARG A 31 -6.41 3.83 0.25
C ARG A 31 -7.32 3.53 -0.93
N LEU A 32 -7.56 2.24 -1.19
CA LEU A 32 -8.52 1.77 -2.18
C LEU A 32 -9.89 1.59 -1.51
N PRO A 33 -10.98 1.80 -2.26
CA PRO A 33 -12.33 1.77 -1.68
C PRO A 33 -12.80 0.38 -1.28
N ASP A 34 -12.33 -0.66 -2.00
CA ASP A 34 -12.77 -2.04 -1.80
C ASP A 34 -11.74 -3.05 -2.31
N ALA A 35 -11.99 -4.33 -2.05
CA ALA A 35 -11.11 -5.43 -2.45
C ALA A 35 -10.97 -5.57 -3.97
N SER A 36 -12.03 -5.30 -4.71
CA SER A 36 -12.02 -5.35 -6.18
C SER A 36 -11.08 -4.28 -6.77
N ALA A 37 -11.14 -3.06 -6.22
CA ALA A 37 -10.26 -1.98 -6.63
C ALA A 37 -8.79 -2.29 -6.29
N LEU A 38 -8.52 -2.81 -5.10
CA LEU A 38 -7.17 -3.24 -4.71
C LEU A 38 -6.65 -4.33 -5.64
N ALA A 39 -7.45 -5.37 -5.87
CA ALA A 39 -7.08 -6.47 -6.77
C ALA A 39 -6.82 -6.01 -8.20
N ALA A 40 -7.67 -5.12 -8.73
CA ALA A 40 -7.51 -4.58 -10.08
C ALA A 40 -6.21 -3.78 -10.23
N VAL A 41 -5.87 -2.96 -9.23
CA VAL A 41 -4.60 -2.19 -9.24
C VAL A 41 -3.41 -3.12 -9.13
N VAL A 42 -3.43 -4.09 -8.21
CA VAL A 42 -2.36 -5.10 -8.06
C VAL A 42 -2.16 -5.89 -9.35
N ALA A 43 -3.23 -6.36 -9.97
CA ALA A 43 -3.16 -7.10 -11.24
C ALA A 43 -2.51 -6.26 -12.35
N ARG A 44 -2.85 -4.97 -12.45
CA ARG A 44 -2.24 -4.06 -13.45
C ARG A 44 -0.75 -3.83 -13.19
N ILE A 45 -0.34 -3.69 -11.93
CA ILE A 45 1.06 -3.52 -11.55
C ILE A 45 1.87 -4.76 -11.96
N VAL A 46 1.40 -5.94 -11.59
CA VAL A 46 2.06 -7.21 -11.93
C VAL A 46 2.08 -7.44 -13.44
N HIS A 47 0.97 -7.17 -14.14
CA HIS A 47 0.89 -7.30 -15.60
C HIS A 47 1.85 -6.33 -16.32
N GLY A 48 2.06 -5.14 -15.73
CA GLY A 48 3.04 -4.16 -16.21
C GLY A 48 4.50 -4.53 -15.94
N GLY A 49 4.76 -5.67 -15.31
CA GLY A 49 6.10 -6.14 -15.00
C GLY A 49 6.75 -5.44 -13.80
N HIS A 50 5.96 -4.76 -12.97
CA HIS A 50 6.48 -4.10 -11.77
C HIS A 50 6.53 -5.05 -10.58
N GLU A 51 7.58 -4.93 -9.79
CA GLU A 51 7.81 -5.76 -8.61
C GLU A 51 6.95 -5.30 -7.43
N LEU A 52 6.40 -6.27 -6.70
CA LEU A 52 5.80 -6.06 -5.39
C LEU A 52 6.83 -6.45 -4.32
N LEU A 53 7.03 -5.57 -3.33
CA LEU A 53 7.99 -5.80 -2.25
C LEU A 53 7.43 -6.68 -1.13
N GLY A 54 6.11 -6.70 -0.98
CA GLY A 54 5.44 -7.50 0.04
C GLY A 54 3.94 -7.24 0.09
N ALA A 55 3.26 -8.10 0.82
CA ALA A 55 1.84 -7.96 1.11
C ALA A 55 1.53 -8.50 2.51
N THR A 56 0.75 -7.75 3.27
CA THR A 56 0.52 -8.01 4.69
C THR A 56 -0.93 -7.76 5.06
N ASP A 57 -1.47 -8.65 5.90
CA ASP A 57 -2.70 -8.42 6.65
C ASP A 57 -2.34 -7.91 8.04
N HIS A 58 -2.66 -6.65 8.31
CA HIS A 58 -2.43 -6.03 9.62
C HIS A 58 -3.60 -6.23 10.60
N GLY A 59 -4.66 -6.91 10.18
CA GLY A 59 -5.88 -7.06 10.95
C GLY A 59 -6.78 -5.82 10.92
N VAL A 60 -6.21 -4.64 10.78
CA VAL A 60 -6.93 -3.36 10.60
C VAL A 60 -7.05 -2.99 9.14
N ASN A 61 -6.12 -3.42 8.32
CA ASN A 61 -6.11 -3.24 6.87
C ASN A 61 -5.35 -4.37 6.16
N LEU A 62 -5.54 -4.44 4.85
CA LEU A 62 -4.67 -5.18 3.94
C LEU A 62 -3.74 -4.18 3.27
N ALA A 63 -2.46 -4.52 3.14
CA ALA A 63 -1.44 -3.64 2.58
C ALA A 63 -0.58 -4.36 1.55
N VAL A 64 -0.30 -3.68 0.44
CA VAL A 64 0.63 -4.16 -0.61
C VAL A 64 1.67 -3.08 -0.82
N TYR A 65 2.94 -3.46 -0.79
CA TYR A 65 4.07 -2.56 -0.83
C TYR A 65 4.83 -2.67 -2.14
N LEU A 66 5.19 -1.53 -2.70
CA LEU A 66 6.01 -1.41 -3.89
C LEU A 66 6.80 -0.10 -3.86
N ARG A 67 7.56 0.16 -4.91
CA ARG A 67 8.23 1.45 -5.14
C ARG A 67 7.71 2.10 -6.40
N ASP A 68 7.64 3.43 -6.39
CA ASP A 68 7.41 4.19 -7.61
C ASP A 68 8.69 4.23 -8.49
N PRO A 69 8.63 4.77 -9.73
CA PRO A 69 9.80 4.85 -10.61
C PRO A 69 10.99 5.63 -10.03
N ASP A 70 10.74 6.55 -9.10
CA ASP A 70 11.77 7.35 -8.42
C ASP A 70 12.31 6.68 -7.14
N GLY A 71 11.82 5.47 -6.83
CA GLY A 71 12.24 4.72 -5.65
C GLY A 71 11.52 5.09 -4.36
N ASN A 72 10.49 5.94 -4.40
CA ASN A 72 9.69 6.23 -3.22
C ASN A 72 8.87 5.01 -2.80
N GLY A 73 8.80 4.74 -1.50
CA GLY A 73 7.94 3.69 -0.96
C GLY A 73 6.47 4.03 -1.18
N LEU A 74 5.71 3.06 -1.65
CA LEU A 74 4.27 3.16 -1.90
C LEU A 74 3.56 1.98 -1.24
N GLU A 75 2.51 2.29 -0.51
CA GLU A 75 1.60 1.32 0.07
C GLU A 75 0.22 1.45 -0.59
N LEU A 76 -0.30 0.36 -1.11
CA LEU A 76 -1.70 0.25 -1.52
C LEU A 76 -2.45 -0.44 -0.40
N MET A 77 -3.49 0.19 0.14
CA MET A 77 -4.16 -0.34 1.32
C MET A 77 -5.68 -0.37 1.18
N LEU A 78 -6.28 -1.33 1.87
CA LEU A 78 -7.72 -1.46 2.05
C LEU A 78 -8.00 -1.56 3.56
N ASP A 79 -8.70 -0.59 4.12
CA ASP A 79 -9.14 -0.64 5.51
C ASP A 79 -10.20 -1.72 5.72
N ARG A 80 -10.08 -2.46 6.83
CA ARG A 80 -11.19 -3.26 7.36
C ARG A 80 -12.15 -2.37 8.14
N PRO A 81 -13.44 -2.71 8.18
CA PRO A 81 -14.38 -2.04 9.08
C PRO A 81 -13.83 -2.00 10.51
N SER A 82 -13.93 -0.89 11.18
CA SER A 82 -13.35 -0.70 12.53
C SER A 82 -13.92 -1.69 13.58
N ALA A 83 -15.14 -2.19 13.36
CA ALA A 83 -15.74 -3.22 14.19
C ALA A 83 -15.01 -4.58 14.12
N GLU A 84 -14.24 -4.82 13.05
CA GLU A 84 -13.47 -6.05 12.84
C GLU A 84 -12.02 -5.93 13.32
N TRP A 85 -11.59 -4.75 13.73
CA TRP A 85 -10.21 -4.54 14.14
C TRP A 85 -9.86 -5.36 15.38
N PRO A 86 -8.77 -6.12 15.35
CA PRO A 86 -8.35 -6.91 16.49
C PRO A 86 -8.01 -6.01 17.68
N ARG A 87 -8.40 -6.46 18.88
CA ARG A 87 -8.16 -5.74 20.11
C ARG A 87 -7.55 -6.67 21.15
N ASP A 88 -6.69 -6.11 21.98
CA ASP A 88 -6.12 -6.82 23.14
C ASP A 88 -7.12 -6.88 24.31
N ALA A 89 -6.71 -7.53 25.39
CA ALA A 89 -7.53 -7.67 26.59
C ALA A 89 -7.91 -6.33 27.25
N ALA A 90 -7.16 -5.26 26.98
CA ALA A 90 -7.43 -3.90 27.46
C ALA A 90 -8.29 -3.08 26.46
N GLY A 91 -8.75 -3.69 25.36
CA GLY A 91 -9.56 -3.02 24.34
C GLY A 91 -8.77 -2.15 23.36
N ARG A 92 -7.43 -2.14 23.43
CA ARG A 92 -6.56 -1.40 22.51
C ARG A 92 -6.41 -2.14 21.19
N ILE A 93 -6.26 -1.39 20.10
CA ILE A 93 -6.01 -1.99 18.78
C ILE A 93 -4.75 -2.84 18.82
N ALA A 94 -4.86 -4.10 18.38
CA ALA A 94 -3.78 -5.08 18.34
C ALA A 94 -3.46 -5.42 16.89
N MET A 95 -2.70 -4.57 16.21
CA MET A 95 -2.22 -4.82 14.84
C MET A 95 -1.34 -6.06 14.81
N ARG A 96 -1.39 -6.77 13.69
CA ARG A 96 -0.56 -7.95 13.42
C ARG A 96 0.15 -7.82 12.08
N VAL A 97 1.07 -8.74 11.80
CA VAL A 97 1.84 -8.79 10.55
C VAL A 97 1.73 -10.22 10.03
N ASP A 98 0.63 -10.51 9.35
CA ASP A 98 0.39 -11.81 8.73
C ASP A 98 0.62 -11.73 7.21
N PRO A 99 1.15 -12.79 6.58
CA PRO A 99 1.26 -12.83 5.14
C PRO A 99 -0.11 -12.70 4.47
N LEU A 100 -0.20 -11.85 3.43
CA LEU A 100 -1.41 -11.73 2.63
C LEU A 100 -1.25 -12.55 1.35
N ASP A 101 -2.18 -13.46 1.09
CA ASP A 101 -2.25 -14.20 -0.17
C ASP A 101 -2.85 -13.33 -1.27
N LEU A 102 -1.97 -12.71 -2.04
CA LEU A 102 -2.37 -11.84 -3.17
C LEU A 102 -3.05 -12.62 -4.28
N THR A 103 -2.68 -13.87 -4.50
CA THR A 103 -3.31 -14.70 -5.53
C THR A 103 -4.77 -14.96 -5.18
N ALA A 104 -5.04 -15.31 -3.94
CA ALA A 104 -6.40 -15.50 -3.44
C ALA A 104 -7.20 -14.17 -3.54
N LEU A 105 -6.63 -13.05 -3.09
CA LEU A 105 -7.25 -11.73 -3.17
C LEU A 105 -7.66 -11.36 -4.60
N VAL A 106 -6.75 -11.49 -5.55
CA VAL A 106 -7.00 -11.14 -6.96
C VAL A 106 -8.03 -12.08 -7.57
N THR A 107 -7.93 -13.38 -7.29
CA THR A 107 -8.86 -14.38 -7.83
C THR A 107 -10.28 -14.16 -7.32
N GLU A 108 -10.43 -13.87 -6.05
CA GLU A 108 -11.76 -13.65 -5.43
C GLU A 108 -12.39 -12.35 -5.93
N ALA A 109 -11.63 -11.28 -6.01
CA ALA A 109 -12.13 -9.97 -6.43
C ALA A 109 -12.48 -9.88 -7.92
N LEU A 110 -11.97 -10.79 -8.75
CA LEU A 110 -12.27 -10.88 -10.18
C LEU A 110 -13.43 -11.83 -10.51
N ARG A 111 -14.03 -12.46 -9.53
CA ARG A 111 -15.22 -13.30 -9.69
C ARG A 111 -16.50 -12.46 -9.81
#